data_cad90de0ab39091e71c49cac9123f34f
#
_entry.id   cad90de0ab39091e71c49cac9123f34f
#
_cell.length_a   1.000
_cell.length_b   1.000
_cell.length_c   1.000
_cell.angle_alpha   90.00
_cell.angle_beta   90.00
_cell.angle_gamma   90.00
#
_symmetry.space_group_name_H-M   'P 1'
#
loop_
_entity.id
_entity.type
_entity.pdbx_description
1 polymer ?
#
loop_
_entity_poly.entity_id
_entity_poly.type
_entity_poly.pdbx_seq_one_letter_code
_entity_poly.pdbx_strand_id
1 'polypeptide(L)' 'MRYRYDGPVMEFDRLVASNWKGETIAPSERKARSNLAYQYKKSNNRIAGTKVTLPGKIMMVG' A
#
# COMPACT_ATOMS: atom_id res chain seq x y z
N MET A 1 15.51 4.46 -0.15
CA MET A 1 14.76 5.21 -1.16
C MET A 1 13.34 5.46 -0.68
N ARG A 2 12.81 6.60 -1.04
CA ARG A 2 11.44 6.93 -0.67
C ARG A 2 10.49 6.56 -1.80
N TYR A 3 9.41 5.91 -1.44
CA TYR A 3 8.39 5.51 -2.40
C TYR A 3 7.04 6.06 -1.98
N ARG A 4 6.21 6.38 -2.96
CA ARG A 4 4.87 6.89 -2.72
C ARG A 4 3.86 6.10 -3.55
N TYR A 5 2.71 5.86 -2.95
CA TYR A 5 1.59 5.24 -3.63
C TYR A 5 0.40 6.18 -3.58
N ASP A 6 -0.28 6.31 -4.69
CA ASP A 6 -1.48 7.13 -4.80
C ASP A 6 -2.42 6.42 -5.76
N GLY A 7 -3.39 5.73 -5.22
CA GLY A 7 -4.31 4.97 -6.05
C GLY A 7 -5.19 4.03 -5.26
N PRO A 8 -5.84 3.10 -5.96
CA PRO A 8 -6.81 2.22 -5.32
C PRO A 8 -6.16 1.20 -4.40
N VAL A 9 -6.93 0.76 -3.41
CA VAL A 9 -6.54 -0.31 -2.50
C VAL A 9 -7.59 -1.39 -2.57
N MET A 10 -7.15 -2.63 -2.73
CA MET A 10 -8.05 -3.77 -2.77
C MET A 10 -7.80 -4.70 -1.60
N GLU A 11 -8.87 -5.30 -1.11
CA GLU A 11 -8.83 -6.26 -0.03
C GLU A 11 -9.42 -7.54 -0.59
N PHE A 12 -8.57 -8.55 -0.78
CA PHE A 12 -8.89 -9.74 -1.57
C PHE A 12 -9.25 -9.26 -2.98
N ASP A 13 -10.46 -9.53 -3.45
CA ASP A 13 -10.87 -9.10 -4.79
C ASP A 13 -11.83 -7.92 -4.75
N ARG A 14 -11.88 -7.22 -3.63
CA ARG A 14 -12.83 -6.13 -3.42
C ARG A 14 -12.11 -4.79 -3.32
N LEU A 15 -12.61 -3.80 -4.04
CA LEU A 15 -12.09 -2.45 -3.92
C LEU A 15 -12.58 -1.83 -2.62
N VAL A 16 -11.66 -1.47 -1.74
CA VAL A 16 -12.01 -0.89 -0.45
C VAL A 16 -11.66 0.59 -0.34
N ALA A 17 -10.82 1.08 -1.23
CA ALA A 17 -10.51 2.50 -1.31
C ALA A 17 -10.18 2.84 -2.74
N SER A 18 -10.79 3.89 -3.28
CA SER A 18 -10.56 4.28 -4.66
C SER A 18 -9.33 5.15 -4.81
N ASN A 19 -8.91 5.82 -3.74
CA ASN A 19 -7.77 6.72 -3.80
C ASN A 19 -7.14 6.85 -2.41
N TRP A 20 -6.08 6.08 -2.19
CA TRP A 20 -5.35 6.10 -0.92
C TRP A 20 -3.92 6.53 -1.19
N LYS A 21 -3.39 7.38 -0.32
CA LYS A 21 -2.04 7.90 -0.45
C LYS A 21 -1.20 7.46 0.72
N GLY A 22 0.01 7.01 0.42
CA GLY A 22 0.94 6.61 1.46
C GLY A 22 2.36 6.73 0.97
N GLU A 23 3.30 6.84 1.91
CA GLU A 23 4.73 6.91 1.61
C GLU A 23 5.47 5.99 2.54
N THR A 24 6.59 5.48 2.04
CA THR A 24 7.47 4.64 2.86
C THR A 24 8.90 4.73 2.35
N ILE A 25 9.83 4.38 3.21
CA ILE A 25 11.24 4.28 2.84
C ILE A 25 11.58 2.81 2.80
N ALA A 26 12.11 2.36 1.66
CA ALA A 26 12.41 0.94 1.48
C ALA A 26 13.57 0.78 0.50
N PRO A 27 14.25 -0.38 0.53
CA PRO A 27 15.35 -0.65 -0.40
C PRO A 27 14.90 -0.99 -1.80
N SER A 28 13.63 -1.34 -2.00
CA SER A 28 13.13 -1.73 -3.31
C SER A 28 11.64 -1.45 -3.41
N GLU A 29 11.13 -1.44 -4.64
CA GLU A 29 9.71 -1.25 -4.88
C GLU A 29 8.89 -2.36 -4.25
N ARG A 30 9.38 -3.59 -4.33
CA ARG A 30 8.69 -4.75 -3.74
C ARG A 30 8.50 -4.57 -2.24
N LYS A 31 9.57 -4.15 -1.57
CA LYS A 31 9.51 -3.92 -0.13
C LYS A 31 8.62 -2.74 0.21
N ALA A 32 8.66 -1.70 -0.63
CA ALA A 32 7.81 -0.55 -0.45
C ALA A 32 6.34 -0.92 -0.52
N ARG A 33 5.97 -1.76 -1.50
CA ARG A 33 4.59 -2.20 -1.66
C ARG A 33 4.12 -2.97 -0.42
N SER A 34 4.98 -3.82 0.11
CA SER A 34 4.68 -4.57 1.32
C SER A 34 4.48 -3.65 2.52
N ASN A 35 5.38 -2.66 2.67
CA ASN A 35 5.29 -1.70 3.75
C ASN A 35 4.00 -0.87 3.67
N LEU A 36 3.65 -0.45 2.47
CA LEU A 36 2.45 0.38 2.29
C LEU A 36 1.18 -0.41 2.56
N ALA A 37 1.14 -1.67 2.15
CA ALA A 37 0.01 -2.53 2.47
C ALA A 37 -0.16 -2.68 3.97
N TYR A 38 0.96 -2.84 4.68
CA TYR A 38 0.94 -2.94 6.12
C TYR A 38 0.41 -1.64 6.76
N GLN A 39 0.86 -0.50 6.25
CA GLN A 39 0.39 0.79 6.76
C GLN A 39 -1.12 0.93 6.60
N TYR A 40 -1.64 0.50 5.47
CA TYR A 40 -3.07 0.58 5.23
C TYR A 40 -3.84 -0.28 6.24
N LYS A 41 -3.38 -1.51 6.47
CA LYS A 41 -4.02 -2.40 7.43
C LYS A 41 -4.05 -1.77 8.82
N LYS A 42 -2.93 -1.21 9.24
CA LYS A 42 -2.80 -0.62 10.56
C LYS A 42 -3.69 0.60 10.70
N SER A 43 -3.73 1.46 9.69
CA SER A 43 -4.53 2.68 9.74
C SER A 43 -6.02 2.41 9.77
N ASN A 44 -6.44 1.29 9.20
CA ASN A 44 -7.85 0.97 9.08
C ASN A 44 -8.30 -0.15 10.01
N ASN A 45 -7.47 -0.47 11.00
CA ASN A 45 -7.77 -1.50 12.00
C ASN A 45 -8.11 -2.85 11.38
N ARG A 46 -7.41 -3.21 10.30
CA ARG A 46 -7.63 -4.50 9.66
C ARG A 46 -6.89 -5.59 10.42
N ILE A 47 -7.47 -6.76 10.46
CA ILE A 47 -6.83 -7.90 11.10
C ILE A 47 -5.65 -8.38 10.27
N ALA A 48 -4.69 -9.04 10.93
CA ALA A 48 -3.46 -9.44 10.29
C ALA A 48 -3.64 -10.37 9.09
N GLY A 49 -4.70 -11.18 9.10
CA GLY A 49 -4.96 -12.11 8.01
C GLY A 49 -5.56 -11.50 6.76
N THR A 50 -5.91 -10.22 6.79
CA THR A 50 -6.49 -9.55 5.64
C THR A 50 -5.45 -9.34 4.56
N LYS A 51 -5.74 -9.77 3.35
CA LYS A 51 -4.84 -9.58 2.22
C LYS A 51 -5.15 -8.27 1.53
N VAL A 52 -4.23 -7.33 1.64
CA VAL A 52 -4.37 -6.01 1.02
C VAL A 52 -3.49 -5.95 -0.22
N THR A 53 -4.04 -5.47 -1.31
CA THR A 53 -3.32 -5.35 -2.58
C THR A 53 -3.36 -3.90 -3.05
N LEU A 54 -2.24 -3.44 -3.58
CA LEU A 54 -2.10 -2.12 -4.17
C LEU A 54 -1.88 -2.28 -5.66
N PRO A 55 -2.97 -2.35 -6.46
CA PRO A 55 -2.85 -2.65 -7.89
C PRO A 55 -2.25 -1.55 -8.73
N GLY A 56 -2.18 -0.34 -8.20
CA GLY A 56 -1.59 0.79 -8.93
C GLY A 56 -0.08 0.76 -8.91
N LYS A 57 0.52 1.77 -9.50
CA LYS A 57 1.98 1.87 -9.57
C LYS A 57 2.52 2.60 -8.36
N ILE A 58 3.64 2.10 -7.86
CA ILE A 58 4.38 2.76 -6.80
C ILE A 58 5.45 3.62 -7.46
N MET A 59 5.57 4.86 -7.02
CA MET A 59 6.54 5.79 -7.57
C MET A 59 7.68 6.04 -6.61
N MET A 60 8.88 6.08 -7.15
CA MET A 60 10.05 6.43 -6.36
C MET A 60 10.17 7.94 -6.33
N VAL A 61 10.24 8.54 -5.16
CA VAL A 61 10.32 9.98 -4.98
C VAL A 61 11.56 10.34 -4.17
N GLY A 62 12.54 10.78 -4.83
CA GLY A 62 13.78 11.19 -4.20
C GLY A 62 14.73 10.06 -3.92
#